data_08808a139ee49beeff43e188317ff3c4
#
_entry.id   08808a139ee49beeff43e188317ff3c4
#
_cell.length_a   1.000
_cell.length_b   1.000
_cell.length_c   1.000
_cell.angle_alpha   90.00
_cell.angle_beta   90.00
_cell.angle_gamma   90.00
#
_symmetry.space_group_name_H-M   'P 1'
#
loop_
_entity.id
_entity.type
_entity.pdbx_description
1 polymer ?
#
loop_
_entity_poly.entity_id
_entity_poly.type
_entity_poly.pdbx_seq_one_letter_code
_entity_poly.pdbx_strand_id
1 'polypeptide(L)'
;MPRVARNDPYVLAMNALHVGARPEELPCRTAEYEEIYKAVTGLLEDGSGGCIYISGVPGTGKTATVHNIARKLQQLAKSDEFEPFTYVEINGLKIPEPVAAYSLLWEAVSGHDAKKHGHSRISAKEALKRLTKHFDTAAGEDDPPWCAGLLRVVLMDELDQLMTAKQDVVYNFFNWPTLPGSRLIVIAVANTHDMPERVMSGKVRSRLGMQRINFKPYHWEQLREIVEARLKSAVPRSGKTVEILSKDSILFAARKVASVSGDARRVLDICRYVCTSPLGIYD
;
A
#
# COMPACT_ATOMS: atom_id res chain seq x y z
N MET A 1 10.20 38.08 -2.36
CA MET A 1 9.06 37.24 -2.81
C MET A 1 7.86 37.52 -1.91
N PRO A 2 6.68 37.89 -2.44
CA PRO A 2 5.50 38.09 -1.60
C PRO A 2 5.15 36.75 -0.90
N ARG A 3 4.94 36.79 0.42
CA ARG A 3 4.43 35.64 1.18
C ARG A 3 3.01 35.34 0.68
N VAL A 4 2.86 34.29 -0.13
CA VAL A 4 1.55 33.80 -0.55
C VAL A 4 0.78 33.41 0.72
N ALA A 5 -0.42 33.94 0.91
CA ALA A 5 -1.21 33.67 2.10
C ALA A 5 -1.52 32.18 2.19
N ARG A 6 -1.38 31.57 3.37
CA ARG A 6 -1.66 30.13 3.61
C ARG A 6 -3.08 29.69 3.19
N ASN A 7 -4.00 30.64 3.03
CA ASN A 7 -5.39 30.40 2.66
C ASN A 7 -5.70 30.75 1.19
N ASP A 8 -4.67 30.93 0.35
CA ASP A 8 -4.88 31.15 -1.08
C ASP A 8 -5.51 29.87 -1.70
N PRO A 9 -6.65 29.99 -2.41
CA PRO A 9 -7.31 28.84 -3.03
C PRO A 9 -6.40 28.03 -3.97
N TYR A 10 -5.50 28.69 -4.69
CA TYR A 10 -4.55 28.01 -5.56
C TYR A 10 -3.53 27.19 -4.78
N VAL A 11 -3.03 27.71 -3.65
CA VAL A 11 -2.11 26.97 -2.77
C VAL A 11 -2.78 25.76 -2.15
N LEU A 12 -4.02 25.91 -1.72
CA LEU A 12 -4.81 24.79 -1.18
C LEU A 12 -5.04 23.71 -2.24
N ALA A 13 -5.39 24.11 -3.46
CA ALA A 13 -5.55 23.18 -4.58
C ALA A 13 -4.24 22.45 -4.94
N MET A 14 -3.13 23.17 -5.01
CA MET A 14 -1.81 22.59 -5.24
C MET A 14 -1.45 21.53 -4.20
N ASN A 15 -1.76 21.80 -2.93
CA ASN A 15 -1.51 20.85 -1.85
C ASN A 15 -2.43 19.62 -1.95
N ALA A 16 -3.69 19.81 -2.28
CA ALA A 16 -4.65 18.72 -2.46
C ALA A 16 -4.35 17.85 -3.69
N LEU A 17 -3.87 18.46 -4.77
CA LEU A 17 -3.47 17.75 -6.00
C LEU A 17 -2.09 17.10 -5.88
N HIS A 18 -1.35 17.36 -4.79
CA HIS A 18 -0.06 16.72 -4.59
C HIS A 18 -0.20 15.19 -4.52
N VAL A 19 0.59 14.46 -5.29
CA VAL A 19 0.55 12.99 -5.37
C VAL A 19 0.75 12.33 -4.00
N GLY A 20 1.56 12.92 -3.13
CA GLY A 20 1.80 12.45 -1.76
C GLY A 20 0.67 12.77 -0.77
N ALA A 21 -0.31 13.58 -1.14
CA ALA A 21 -1.47 13.82 -0.28
C ALA A 21 -2.30 12.53 -0.16
N ARG A 22 -2.59 12.11 1.08
CA ARG A 22 -3.34 10.89 1.37
C ARG A 22 -4.82 11.23 1.57
N PRO A 23 -5.69 11.02 0.57
CA PRO A 23 -7.12 11.25 0.74
C PRO A 23 -7.72 10.21 1.69
N GLU A 24 -8.78 10.58 2.35
CA GLU A 24 -9.56 9.65 3.19
C GLU A 24 -10.30 8.63 2.33
N GLU A 25 -10.82 9.07 1.19
CA GLU A 25 -11.54 8.23 0.24
C GLU A 25 -10.81 8.19 -1.11
N LEU A 26 -10.84 7.03 -1.75
CA LEU A 26 -10.31 6.79 -3.08
C LEU A 26 -11.49 6.58 -4.04
N PRO A 27 -11.96 7.61 -4.75
CA PRO A 27 -13.03 7.45 -5.70
C PRO A 27 -12.63 6.45 -6.80
N CYS A 28 -13.62 5.81 -7.40
CA CYS A 28 -13.47 4.88 -8.52
C CYS A 28 -12.71 3.57 -8.23
N ARG A 29 -12.48 3.23 -6.95
CA ARG A 29 -11.85 1.96 -6.53
C ARG A 29 -12.67 1.19 -5.49
N THR A 30 -13.97 1.42 -5.49
CA THR A 30 -14.87 0.80 -4.49
C THR A 30 -14.89 -0.71 -4.62
N ALA A 31 -14.95 -1.25 -5.85
CA ALA A 31 -14.99 -2.69 -6.06
C ALA A 31 -13.70 -3.37 -5.61
N GLU A 32 -12.53 -2.86 -6.01
CA GLU A 32 -11.23 -3.40 -5.62
C GLU A 32 -11.00 -3.22 -4.10
N TYR A 33 -11.47 -2.10 -3.52
CA TYR A 33 -11.43 -1.86 -2.09
C TYR A 33 -12.23 -2.93 -1.33
N GLU A 34 -13.48 -3.18 -1.72
CA GLU A 34 -14.35 -4.15 -1.09
C GLU A 34 -13.79 -5.57 -1.22
N GLU A 35 -13.24 -5.92 -2.37
CA GLU A 35 -12.62 -7.22 -2.60
C GLU A 35 -11.41 -7.44 -1.69
N ILE A 36 -10.50 -6.46 -1.58
CA ILE A 36 -9.35 -6.54 -0.68
C ILE A 36 -9.81 -6.55 0.78
N TYR A 37 -10.74 -5.67 1.14
CA TYR A 37 -11.26 -5.57 2.50
C TYR A 37 -11.87 -6.90 2.95
N LYS A 38 -12.75 -7.50 2.13
CA LYS A 38 -13.35 -8.81 2.40
C LYS A 38 -12.31 -9.93 2.51
N ALA A 39 -11.30 -9.92 1.65
CA ALA A 39 -10.22 -10.90 1.69
C ALA A 39 -9.41 -10.82 3.00
N VAL A 40 -9.02 -9.60 3.39
CA VAL A 40 -8.24 -9.39 4.62
C VAL A 40 -9.07 -9.69 5.87
N THR A 41 -10.31 -9.20 5.94
CA THR A 41 -11.20 -9.46 7.09
C THR A 41 -11.50 -10.92 7.25
N GLY A 42 -11.79 -11.66 6.17
CA GLY A 42 -12.01 -13.09 6.24
C GLY A 42 -10.82 -13.85 6.84
N LEU A 43 -9.59 -13.53 6.41
CA LEU A 43 -8.38 -14.15 6.98
C LEU A 43 -8.15 -13.75 8.44
N LEU A 44 -8.48 -12.51 8.83
CA LEU A 44 -8.39 -12.05 10.22
C LEU A 44 -9.41 -12.75 11.12
N GLU A 45 -10.65 -12.88 10.66
CA GLU A 45 -11.74 -13.56 11.39
C GLU A 45 -11.49 -15.06 11.56
N ASP A 46 -10.99 -15.71 10.51
CA ASP A 46 -10.62 -17.14 10.53
C ASP A 46 -9.35 -17.40 11.37
N GLY A 47 -8.61 -16.37 11.74
CA GLY A 47 -7.30 -16.51 12.42
C GLY A 47 -6.26 -17.25 11.57
N SER A 48 -6.43 -17.27 10.26
CA SER A 48 -5.62 -18.04 9.32
C SER A 48 -4.59 -17.18 8.57
N GLY A 49 -3.50 -17.84 8.14
CA GLY A 49 -2.54 -17.22 7.22
C GLY A 49 -3.05 -17.23 5.78
N GLY A 50 -2.59 -16.26 4.97
CA GLY A 50 -2.96 -16.20 3.58
C GLY A 50 -2.18 -15.19 2.77
N CYS A 51 -2.33 -15.26 1.44
CA CYS A 51 -1.68 -14.33 0.52
C CYS A 51 -2.69 -13.65 -0.40
N ILE A 52 -2.59 -12.35 -0.49
CA ILE A 52 -3.37 -11.52 -1.42
C ILE A 52 -2.38 -10.85 -2.37
N TYR A 53 -2.53 -11.10 -3.67
CA TYR A 53 -1.68 -10.51 -4.69
C TYR A 53 -2.41 -9.43 -5.46
N ILE A 54 -1.89 -8.22 -5.39
CA ILE A 54 -2.47 -7.04 -6.03
C ILE A 54 -1.54 -6.59 -7.16
N SER A 55 -2.04 -6.64 -8.38
CA SER A 55 -1.28 -6.27 -9.56
C SER A 55 -1.94 -5.14 -10.35
N GLY A 56 -1.17 -4.48 -11.19
CA GLY A 56 -1.66 -3.45 -12.10
C GLY A 56 -0.59 -2.42 -12.42
N VAL A 57 -0.78 -1.65 -13.47
CA VAL A 57 0.18 -0.62 -13.89
C VAL A 57 0.41 0.44 -12.80
N PRO A 58 1.56 1.14 -12.81
CA PRO A 58 1.80 2.24 -11.87
C PRO A 58 0.70 3.29 -11.89
N GLY A 59 0.44 3.92 -10.73
CA GLY A 59 -0.51 5.02 -10.59
C GLY A 59 -1.99 4.64 -10.61
N THR A 60 -2.32 3.34 -10.52
CA THR A 60 -3.72 2.84 -10.46
C THR A 60 -4.32 2.80 -9.07
N GLY A 61 -3.60 3.25 -8.04
CA GLY A 61 -4.13 3.37 -6.68
C GLY A 61 -3.92 2.16 -5.77
N LYS A 62 -3.20 1.10 -6.20
CA LYS A 62 -2.96 -0.14 -5.42
C LYS A 62 -2.55 0.11 -3.97
N THR A 63 -1.39 0.70 -3.79
CA THR A 63 -0.80 0.98 -2.46
C THR A 63 -1.69 1.88 -1.61
N ALA A 64 -2.32 2.90 -2.24
CA ALA A 64 -3.21 3.81 -1.53
C ALA A 64 -4.46 3.10 -1.00
N THR A 65 -5.03 2.17 -1.77
CA THR A 65 -6.18 1.36 -1.36
C THR A 65 -5.82 0.46 -0.19
N VAL A 66 -4.68 -0.24 -0.24
CA VAL A 66 -4.22 -1.10 0.87
C VAL A 66 -3.96 -0.28 2.14
N HIS A 67 -3.32 0.88 2.03
CA HIS A 67 -3.10 1.76 3.19
C HIS A 67 -4.41 2.25 3.81
N ASN A 68 -5.43 2.52 2.99
CA ASN A 68 -6.73 2.94 3.50
C ASN A 68 -7.41 1.80 4.27
N ILE A 69 -7.40 0.60 3.72
CA ILE A 69 -7.93 -0.61 4.37
C ILE A 69 -7.18 -0.89 5.68
N ALA A 70 -5.85 -0.89 5.66
CA ALA A 70 -5.04 -1.14 6.85
C ALA A 70 -5.35 -0.13 7.97
N ARG A 71 -5.50 1.15 7.62
CA ARG A 71 -5.87 2.20 8.58
C ARG A 71 -7.25 1.96 9.17
N LYS A 72 -8.24 1.61 8.35
CA LYS A 72 -9.60 1.30 8.81
C LYS A 72 -9.61 0.10 9.75
N LEU A 73 -8.94 -1.00 9.37
CA LEU A 73 -8.84 -2.19 10.20
C LEU A 73 -8.12 -1.93 11.53
N GLN A 74 -7.05 -1.13 11.52
CA GLN A 74 -6.38 -0.71 12.76
C GLN A 74 -7.26 0.16 13.65
N GLN A 75 -8.16 0.97 13.08
CA GLN A 75 -9.14 1.74 13.86
C GLN A 75 -10.17 0.80 14.50
N LEU A 76 -10.71 -0.16 13.74
CA LEU A 76 -11.65 -1.16 14.25
C LEU A 76 -11.03 -2.06 15.33
N ALA A 77 -9.76 -2.43 15.18
CA ALA A 77 -9.03 -3.17 16.22
C ALA A 77 -8.83 -2.35 17.52
N LYS A 78 -8.75 -1.02 17.42
CA LYS A 78 -8.69 -0.13 18.61
C LYS A 78 -10.04 0.07 19.29
N SER A 79 -11.15 -0.11 18.56
CA SER A 79 -12.51 -0.05 19.10
C SER A 79 -13.04 -1.41 19.57
N ASP A 80 -12.17 -2.42 19.69
CA ASP A 80 -12.50 -3.80 20.08
C ASP A 80 -13.52 -4.51 19.15
N GLU A 81 -13.68 -4.01 17.93
CA GLU A 81 -14.53 -4.64 16.92
C GLU A 81 -13.79 -5.76 16.16
N PHE A 82 -12.46 -5.78 16.23
CA PHE A 82 -11.58 -6.80 15.66
C PHE A 82 -10.49 -7.21 16.64
N GLU A 83 -10.03 -8.47 16.54
CA GLU A 83 -8.85 -8.89 17.29
C GLU A 83 -7.61 -8.04 16.92
N PRO A 84 -6.77 -7.70 17.91
CA PRO A 84 -5.54 -6.96 17.67
C PRO A 84 -4.63 -7.70 16.69
N PHE A 85 -4.07 -6.98 15.74
CA PHE A 85 -3.08 -7.52 14.79
C PHE A 85 -1.89 -6.57 14.61
N THR A 86 -0.75 -7.13 14.26
CA THR A 86 0.44 -6.33 13.92
C THR A 86 0.46 -6.03 12.43
N TYR A 87 0.63 -4.75 12.07
CA TYR A 87 0.79 -4.32 10.68
C TYR A 87 2.22 -3.89 10.39
N VAL A 88 2.80 -4.45 9.34
CA VAL A 88 4.18 -4.18 8.89
C VAL A 88 4.16 -3.77 7.43
N GLU A 89 4.86 -2.71 7.08
CA GLU A 89 5.06 -2.28 5.70
C GLU A 89 6.52 -2.48 5.28
N ILE A 90 6.73 -3.25 4.22
CA ILE A 90 8.01 -3.45 3.56
C ILE A 90 7.90 -2.90 2.14
N ASN A 91 8.64 -1.83 1.85
CA ASN A 91 8.65 -1.23 0.52
C ASN A 91 9.98 -1.53 -0.17
N GLY A 92 9.92 -2.23 -1.31
CA GLY A 92 11.10 -2.68 -2.06
C GLY A 92 12.01 -1.55 -2.54
N LEU A 93 11.48 -0.35 -2.76
CA LEU A 93 12.29 0.82 -3.14
C LEU A 93 13.02 1.47 -1.96
N LYS A 94 12.58 1.23 -0.72
CA LYS A 94 13.14 1.88 0.48
C LYS A 94 14.21 1.04 1.17
N ILE A 95 14.34 -0.22 0.85
CA ILE A 95 15.34 -1.11 1.45
C ILE A 95 16.57 -1.21 0.55
N PRO A 96 17.78 -1.21 1.13
CA PRO A 96 19.02 -1.23 0.35
C PRO A 96 19.23 -2.55 -0.40
N GLU A 97 18.81 -3.65 0.20
CA GLU A 97 18.91 -5.00 -0.35
C GLU A 97 17.66 -5.80 -0.04
N PRO A 98 17.17 -6.67 -0.96
CA PRO A 98 15.97 -7.50 -0.73
C PRO A 98 16.01 -8.31 0.56
N VAL A 99 17.17 -8.86 0.93
CA VAL A 99 17.35 -9.67 2.14
C VAL A 99 17.14 -8.88 3.45
N ALA A 100 17.24 -7.54 3.41
CA ALA A 100 16.95 -6.70 4.56
C ALA A 100 15.48 -6.76 4.99
N ALA A 101 14.59 -7.21 4.10
CA ALA A 101 13.17 -7.46 4.41
C ALA A 101 13.00 -8.44 5.59
N TYR A 102 13.88 -9.42 5.73
CA TYR A 102 13.84 -10.38 6.84
C TYR A 102 14.11 -9.70 8.19
N SER A 103 15.11 -8.82 8.26
CA SER A 103 15.43 -8.11 9.49
C SER A 103 14.30 -7.17 9.90
N LEU A 104 13.66 -6.49 8.94
CA LEU A 104 12.50 -5.62 9.20
C LEU A 104 11.29 -6.41 9.69
N LEU A 105 11.01 -7.57 9.07
CA LEU A 105 9.91 -8.42 9.51
C LEU A 105 10.19 -8.96 10.92
N TRP A 106 11.41 -9.42 11.18
CA TRP A 106 11.78 -9.93 12.51
C TRP A 106 11.65 -8.86 13.60
N GLU A 107 12.11 -7.63 13.36
CA GLU A 107 11.93 -6.51 14.29
C GLU A 107 10.45 -6.32 14.66
N ALA A 108 9.58 -6.35 13.68
CA ALA A 108 8.14 -6.18 13.89
C ALA A 108 7.50 -7.38 14.60
N VAL A 109 7.91 -8.61 14.28
CA VAL A 109 7.41 -9.84 14.91
C VAL A 109 7.88 -9.96 16.35
N SER A 110 9.17 -9.65 16.61
CA SER A 110 9.76 -9.76 17.96
C SER A 110 9.47 -8.55 18.86
N GLY A 111 8.86 -7.48 18.33
CA GLY A 111 8.65 -6.22 19.05
C GLY A 111 9.94 -5.50 19.46
N HIS A 112 11.06 -5.96 18.94
CA HIS A 112 12.38 -5.39 19.25
C HIS A 112 12.62 -4.15 18.41
N ASP A 113 12.39 -2.98 18.98
CA ASP A 113 12.71 -1.70 18.34
C ASP A 113 14.20 -1.39 18.53
N ALA A 114 14.99 -1.64 17.49
CA ALA A 114 16.43 -1.39 17.49
C ALA A 114 16.79 0.08 17.84
N LYS A 115 15.88 1.03 17.50
CA LYS A 115 16.08 2.45 17.84
C LYS A 115 15.92 2.74 19.33
N LYS A 116 15.01 2.03 20.01
CA LYS A 116 14.75 2.22 21.44
C LYS A 116 15.77 1.50 22.31
N HIS A 117 16.28 0.35 21.87
CA HIS A 117 17.14 -0.49 22.69
C HIS A 117 18.64 -0.32 22.39
N GLY A 118 19.02 0.54 21.42
CA GLY A 118 20.43 0.87 21.14
C GLY A 118 21.26 -0.29 20.58
N HIS A 119 20.63 -1.39 20.19
CA HIS A 119 21.30 -2.55 19.63
C HIS A 119 21.30 -2.51 18.09
N SER A 120 22.36 -3.03 17.47
CA SER A 120 22.43 -3.20 16.03
C SER A 120 21.34 -4.17 15.57
N ARG A 121 20.78 -3.90 14.39
CA ARG A 121 19.86 -4.84 13.73
C ARG A 121 20.50 -6.20 13.57
N ILE A 122 19.73 -7.26 13.81
CA ILE A 122 20.23 -8.61 13.54
C ILE A 122 20.51 -8.77 12.04
N SER A 123 21.47 -9.65 11.71
CA SER A 123 21.79 -9.92 10.31
C SER A 123 20.60 -10.55 9.59
N ALA A 124 20.47 -10.31 8.29
CA ALA A 124 19.40 -10.90 7.47
C ALA A 124 19.39 -12.43 7.52
N LYS A 125 20.58 -13.06 7.62
CA LYS A 125 20.70 -14.52 7.74
C LYS A 125 20.15 -15.04 9.06
N GLU A 126 20.44 -14.38 10.16
CA GLU A 126 19.91 -14.74 11.48
C GLU A 126 18.41 -14.47 11.57
N ALA A 127 17.96 -13.35 11.00
CA ALA A 127 16.53 -13.02 10.90
C ALA A 127 15.76 -14.09 10.13
N LEU A 128 16.28 -14.52 8.97
CA LEU A 128 15.68 -15.59 8.19
C LEU A 128 15.55 -16.90 9.00
N LYS A 129 16.61 -17.28 9.70
CA LYS A 129 16.61 -18.49 10.54
C LYS A 129 15.53 -18.42 11.63
N ARG A 130 15.43 -17.27 12.31
CA ARG A 130 14.43 -17.06 13.37
C ARG A 130 13.01 -17.01 12.83
N LEU A 131 12.78 -16.31 11.70
CA LEU A 131 11.47 -16.25 11.05
C LEU A 131 11.02 -17.63 10.57
N THR A 132 11.93 -18.40 9.96
CA THR A 132 11.59 -19.76 9.51
C THR A 132 11.21 -20.64 10.70
N LYS A 133 11.98 -20.61 11.79
CA LYS A 133 11.63 -21.34 13.02
C LYS A 133 10.28 -20.88 13.58
N HIS A 134 10.06 -19.57 13.63
CA HIS A 134 8.83 -18.96 14.17
C HIS A 134 7.57 -19.37 13.38
N PHE A 135 7.64 -19.43 12.05
CA PHE A 135 6.49 -19.81 11.21
C PHE A 135 6.36 -21.33 10.98
N ASP A 136 7.43 -22.12 11.19
CA ASP A 136 7.44 -23.58 11.03
C ASP A 136 6.98 -24.31 12.33
N THR A 137 7.18 -23.70 13.47
CA THR A 137 6.68 -24.21 14.75
C THR A 137 5.20 -23.86 14.90
N ALA A 138 4.37 -24.84 15.20
CA ALA A 138 2.96 -24.62 15.54
C ALA A 138 2.86 -23.50 16.58
N ALA A 139 2.12 -22.44 16.23
CA ALA A 139 2.10 -21.16 16.89
C ALA A 139 2.23 -21.23 18.43
N GLY A 140 3.26 -20.62 18.98
CA GLY A 140 3.23 -20.19 20.36
C GLY A 140 4.31 -20.68 21.30
N GLU A 141 5.09 -21.73 20.99
CA GLU A 141 6.08 -22.23 21.97
C GLU A 141 7.30 -21.30 22.21
N ASP A 142 7.68 -20.52 21.19
CA ASP A 142 8.82 -19.58 21.26
C ASP A 142 8.39 -18.09 21.18
N ASP A 143 7.10 -17.80 21.09
CA ASP A 143 6.61 -16.41 21.04
C ASP A 143 6.69 -15.74 22.41
N PRO A 144 7.18 -14.50 22.48
CA PRO A 144 7.07 -13.73 23.70
C PRO A 144 5.60 -13.65 24.16
N PRO A 145 5.30 -13.75 25.47
CA PRO A 145 3.92 -13.81 25.98
C PRO A 145 2.99 -12.69 25.49
N TRP A 146 3.55 -11.52 25.15
CA TRP A 146 2.82 -10.34 24.71
C TRP A 146 2.49 -10.34 23.21
N CYS A 147 3.05 -11.24 22.42
CA CYS A 147 2.75 -11.37 20.98
C CYS A 147 2.34 -12.79 20.56
N ALA A 148 2.25 -13.70 21.53
CA ALA A 148 1.82 -15.07 21.28
C ALA A 148 0.40 -15.09 20.68
N GLY A 149 0.28 -15.69 19.51
CA GLY A 149 -1.02 -15.85 18.84
C GLY A 149 -1.54 -14.61 18.09
N LEU A 150 -0.83 -13.48 18.05
CA LEU A 150 -1.27 -12.31 17.28
C LEU A 150 -1.17 -12.56 15.75
N LEU A 151 -2.22 -12.16 15.06
CA LEU A 151 -2.23 -12.10 13.59
C LEU A 151 -1.25 -11.03 13.09
N ARG A 152 -0.57 -11.31 12.01
CA ARG A 152 0.42 -10.40 11.41
C ARG A 152 0.06 -10.13 9.96
N VAL A 153 -0.19 -8.86 9.66
CA VAL A 153 -0.47 -8.39 8.31
C VAL A 153 0.77 -7.68 7.77
N VAL A 154 1.34 -8.21 6.70
CA VAL A 154 2.53 -7.65 6.06
C VAL A 154 2.16 -7.11 4.69
N LEU A 155 2.32 -5.82 4.47
CA LEU A 155 2.27 -5.22 3.15
C LEU A 155 3.67 -5.25 2.52
N MET A 156 3.79 -5.94 1.41
CA MET A 156 4.98 -5.90 0.54
C MET A 156 4.67 -5.02 -0.66
N ASP A 157 5.11 -3.78 -0.61
CA ASP A 157 4.93 -2.83 -1.70
C ASP A 157 6.13 -2.79 -2.63
N GLU A 158 5.90 -2.55 -3.93
CA GLU A 158 6.92 -2.59 -4.99
C GLU A 158 7.68 -3.94 -4.98
N LEU A 159 6.91 -5.03 -4.95
CA LEU A 159 7.44 -6.39 -4.87
C LEU A 159 8.44 -6.72 -5.99
N ASP A 160 8.27 -6.09 -7.15
CA ASP A 160 9.18 -6.22 -8.31
C ASP A 160 10.63 -5.90 -7.93
N GLN A 161 10.87 -5.00 -6.98
CA GLN A 161 12.20 -4.61 -6.52
C GLN A 161 12.83 -5.61 -5.54
N LEU A 162 12.02 -6.51 -4.98
CA LEU A 162 12.48 -7.56 -4.07
C LEU A 162 12.93 -8.84 -4.81
N MET A 163 12.82 -8.84 -6.13
CA MET A 163 13.23 -9.96 -6.96
C MET A 163 14.75 -10.05 -7.03
N THR A 164 15.28 -11.18 -6.60
CA THR A 164 16.70 -11.56 -6.76
C THR A 164 16.83 -12.68 -7.77
N ALA A 165 18.06 -12.93 -8.26
CA ALA A 165 18.32 -14.05 -9.16
C ALA A 165 17.90 -15.41 -8.55
N LYS A 166 17.99 -15.55 -7.22
CA LYS A 166 17.58 -16.76 -6.47
C LYS A 166 16.11 -16.73 -6.04
N GLN A 167 15.46 -15.58 -6.11
CA GLN A 167 14.06 -15.38 -5.74
C GLN A 167 13.68 -15.82 -4.30
N ASP A 168 14.67 -16.05 -3.45
CA ASP A 168 14.48 -16.64 -2.12
C ASP A 168 13.62 -15.78 -1.20
N VAL A 169 13.76 -14.44 -1.30
CA VAL A 169 13.01 -13.50 -0.43
C VAL A 169 11.51 -13.61 -0.69
N VAL A 170 11.12 -13.41 -1.93
CA VAL A 170 9.70 -13.44 -2.33
C VAL A 170 9.11 -14.83 -2.09
N TYR A 171 9.88 -15.89 -2.41
CA TYR A 171 9.48 -17.27 -2.14
C TYR A 171 9.14 -17.50 -0.66
N ASN A 172 10.00 -17.10 0.27
CA ASN A 172 9.78 -17.31 1.69
C ASN A 172 8.55 -16.55 2.20
N PHE A 173 8.35 -15.29 1.78
CA PHE A 173 7.18 -14.52 2.17
C PHE A 173 5.86 -15.13 1.68
N PHE A 174 5.87 -15.78 0.53
CA PHE A 174 4.70 -16.48 0.03
C PHE A 174 4.54 -17.89 0.61
N ASN A 175 5.61 -18.52 1.05
CA ASN A 175 5.56 -19.85 1.64
C ASN A 175 5.11 -19.84 3.10
N TRP A 176 5.60 -18.90 3.93
CA TRP A 176 5.27 -18.85 5.35
C TRP A 176 3.77 -18.79 5.66
N PRO A 177 2.93 -18.00 4.96
CA PRO A 177 1.48 -18.01 5.19
C PRO A 177 0.81 -19.36 4.95
N THR A 178 1.44 -20.28 4.20
CA THR A 178 0.87 -21.59 3.86
C THR A 178 1.23 -22.68 4.87
N LEU A 179 2.11 -22.37 5.81
CA LEU A 179 2.53 -23.33 6.83
C LEU A 179 1.41 -23.57 7.84
N PRO A 180 1.24 -24.80 8.34
CA PRO A 180 0.22 -25.11 9.33
C PRO A 180 0.39 -24.27 10.60
N GLY A 181 -0.68 -23.61 11.03
CA GLY A 181 -0.67 -22.75 12.23
C GLY A 181 -0.06 -21.36 11.98
N SER A 182 0.39 -21.05 10.78
CA SER A 182 0.84 -19.70 10.44
C SER A 182 -0.32 -18.69 10.51
N ARG A 183 -0.10 -17.60 11.24
CA ARG A 183 -1.03 -16.46 11.36
C ARG A 183 -0.50 -15.24 10.61
N LEU A 184 0.17 -15.48 9.49
CA LEU A 184 0.76 -14.45 8.64
C LEU A 184 -0.12 -14.18 7.43
N ILE A 185 -0.55 -12.95 7.27
CA ILE A 185 -1.26 -12.47 6.07
C ILE A 185 -0.29 -11.60 5.28
N VAL A 186 0.00 -11.98 4.04
CA VAL A 186 0.86 -11.22 3.14
C VAL A 186 0.02 -10.55 2.06
N ILE A 187 0.07 -9.23 1.99
CA ILE A 187 -0.51 -8.43 0.92
C ILE A 187 0.64 -7.97 0.03
N ALA A 188 0.74 -8.56 -1.14
CA ALA A 188 1.82 -8.28 -2.09
C ALA A 188 1.33 -7.36 -3.21
N VAL A 189 1.98 -6.20 -3.37
CA VAL A 189 1.66 -5.22 -4.42
C VAL A 189 2.79 -5.18 -5.45
N ALA A 190 2.44 -5.42 -6.70
CA ALA A 190 3.39 -5.46 -7.82
C ALA A 190 2.86 -4.75 -9.06
N ASN A 191 3.76 -4.44 -9.99
CA ASN A 191 3.41 -3.85 -11.28
C ASN A 191 3.19 -4.92 -12.37
N THR A 192 3.60 -6.16 -12.13
CA THR A 192 3.46 -7.29 -13.04
C THR A 192 2.39 -8.28 -12.58
N HIS A 193 1.70 -8.91 -13.52
CA HIS A 193 0.62 -9.86 -13.21
C HIS A 193 1.11 -11.28 -12.98
N ASP A 194 2.21 -11.65 -13.61
CA ASP A 194 2.72 -13.02 -13.72
C ASP A 194 3.88 -13.33 -12.76
N MET A 195 4.17 -12.41 -11.83
CA MET A 195 5.27 -12.60 -10.88
C MET A 195 5.12 -13.87 -10.02
N PRO A 196 3.93 -14.18 -9.45
CA PRO A 196 3.79 -15.39 -8.65
C PRO A 196 4.14 -16.67 -9.43
N GLU A 197 3.79 -16.71 -10.72
CA GLU A 197 4.11 -17.83 -11.60
C GLU A 197 5.59 -18.01 -11.86
N ARG A 198 6.33 -16.90 -11.92
CA ARG A 198 7.78 -16.93 -12.17
C ARG A 198 8.57 -17.33 -10.93
N VAL A 199 8.09 -16.95 -9.75
CA VAL A 199 8.81 -17.14 -8.47
C VAL A 199 8.49 -18.48 -7.81
N MET A 200 7.27 -18.98 -7.97
CA MET A 200 6.79 -20.12 -7.23
C MET A 200 6.97 -21.42 -7.99
N SER A 201 7.53 -22.43 -7.32
CA SER A 201 7.44 -23.81 -7.82
C SER A 201 5.98 -24.25 -7.88
N GLY A 202 5.64 -25.14 -8.83
CA GLY A 202 4.27 -25.64 -9.01
C GLY A 202 3.62 -26.20 -7.74
N LYS A 203 4.42 -26.73 -6.81
CA LYS A 203 3.94 -27.25 -5.51
C LYS A 203 3.46 -26.16 -4.56
N VAL A 204 4.09 -25.00 -4.55
CA VAL A 204 3.71 -23.86 -3.70
C VAL A 204 2.52 -23.13 -4.33
N ARG A 205 2.55 -22.95 -5.65
CA ARG A 205 1.45 -22.29 -6.41
C ARG A 205 0.10 -22.99 -6.24
N SER A 206 0.07 -24.32 -6.20
CA SER A 206 -1.17 -25.08 -6.05
C SER A 206 -1.76 -25.06 -4.63
N ARG A 207 -0.91 -24.80 -3.61
CA ARG A 207 -1.34 -24.73 -2.20
C ARG A 207 -1.73 -23.33 -1.76
N LEU A 208 -1.26 -22.30 -2.46
CA LEU A 208 -1.64 -20.93 -2.24
C LEU A 208 -3.02 -20.70 -2.85
N GLY A 209 -4.05 -20.73 -2.06
CA GLY A 209 -5.35 -20.13 -2.41
C GLY A 209 -5.22 -18.61 -2.60
N MET A 210 -4.20 -18.17 -3.38
CA MET A 210 -3.86 -16.77 -3.54
C MET A 210 -4.98 -16.02 -4.24
N GLN A 211 -5.57 -15.11 -3.53
CA GLN A 211 -6.53 -14.18 -4.12
C GLN A 211 -5.78 -13.14 -4.95
N ARG A 212 -6.19 -12.97 -6.21
CA ARG A 212 -5.55 -12.05 -7.15
C ARG A 212 -6.50 -10.95 -7.51
N ILE A 213 -6.07 -9.74 -7.28
CA ILE A 213 -6.84 -8.53 -7.53
C ILE A 213 -6.08 -7.68 -8.53
N ASN A 214 -6.73 -7.37 -9.66
CA ASN A 214 -6.10 -6.63 -10.74
C ASN A 214 -6.66 -5.21 -10.86
N PHE A 215 -5.79 -4.23 -10.67
CA PHE A 215 -6.08 -2.82 -10.84
C PHE A 215 -5.91 -2.41 -12.30
N LYS A 216 -7.01 -2.25 -13.01
CA LYS A 216 -7.00 -1.75 -14.39
C LYS A 216 -6.60 -0.27 -14.44
N PRO A 217 -5.97 0.20 -15.54
CA PRO A 217 -5.78 1.63 -15.79
C PRO A 217 -7.09 2.41 -15.65
N TYR A 218 -7.02 3.63 -15.17
CA TYR A 218 -8.20 4.47 -15.07
C TYR A 218 -8.70 4.93 -16.44
N HIS A 219 -10.03 4.94 -16.64
CA HIS A 219 -10.68 5.64 -17.70
C HIS A 219 -10.69 7.15 -17.47
N TRP A 220 -10.95 7.92 -18.54
CA TRP A 220 -10.92 9.37 -18.43
C TRP A 220 -11.98 9.94 -17.47
N GLU A 221 -13.16 9.32 -17.39
CA GLU A 221 -14.22 9.69 -16.43
C GLU A 221 -13.73 9.56 -14.99
N GLN A 222 -13.05 8.46 -14.69
CA GLN A 222 -12.51 8.19 -13.37
C GLN A 222 -11.39 9.16 -13.02
N LEU A 223 -10.50 9.47 -13.95
CA LEU A 223 -9.44 10.46 -13.75
C LEU A 223 -10.01 11.85 -13.48
N ARG A 224 -11.06 12.25 -14.21
CA ARG A 224 -11.78 13.50 -13.95
C ARG A 224 -12.36 13.52 -12.54
N GLU A 225 -13.07 12.46 -12.15
CA GLU A 225 -13.67 12.34 -10.82
C GLU A 225 -12.64 12.42 -9.70
N ILE A 226 -11.47 11.78 -9.87
CA ILE A 226 -10.35 11.85 -8.93
C ILE A 226 -9.87 13.29 -8.75
N VAL A 227 -9.67 14.04 -9.85
CA VAL A 227 -9.23 15.44 -9.79
C VAL A 227 -10.30 16.32 -9.11
N GLU A 228 -11.58 16.17 -9.50
CA GLU A 228 -12.68 16.91 -8.90
C GLU A 228 -12.84 16.64 -7.41
N ALA A 229 -12.74 15.38 -6.98
CA ALA A 229 -12.79 14.99 -5.57
C ALA A 229 -11.66 15.64 -4.76
N ARG A 230 -10.44 15.65 -5.31
CA ARG A 230 -9.28 16.30 -4.69
C ARG A 230 -9.47 17.82 -4.56
N LEU A 231 -9.96 18.48 -5.60
CA LEU A 231 -10.23 19.92 -5.57
C LEU A 231 -11.36 20.27 -4.59
N LYS A 232 -12.41 19.46 -4.52
CA LYS A 232 -13.50 19.64 -3.53
C LYS A 232 -13.00 19.56 -2.09
N SER A 233 -12.07 18.67 -1.80
CA SER A 233 -11.48 18.54 -0.46
C SER A 233 -10.59 19.72 -0.08
N ALA A 234 -10.10 20.50 -1.05
CA ALA A 234 -9.25 21.66 -0.83
C ALA A 234 -10.02 22.93 -0.49
N VAL A 235 -11.31 23.03 -0.89
CA VAL A 235 -12.11 24.23 -0.68
C VAL A 235 -12.60 24.30 0.75
N PRO A 236 -12.32 25.38 1.51
CA PRO A 236 -12.88 25.56 2.85
C PRO A 236 -14.41 25.58 2.78
N ARG A 237 -15.08 24.91 3.73
CA ARG A 237 -16.56 24.81 3.80
C ARG A 237 -17.30 26.17 3.92
N SER A 238 -16.58 27.27 4.10
CA SER A 238 -17.11 28.62 4.38
C SER A 238 -16.73 29.66 3.34
N GLY A 239 -16.55 29.33 2.07
CA GLY A 239 -16.12 30.30 1.08
C GLY A 239 -16.83 30.18 -0.27
N LYS A 240 -16.83 31.26 -1.05
CA LYS A 240 -17.24 31.28 -2.45
C LYS A 240 -16.43 30.20 -3.18
N THR A 241 -17.10 29.30 -3.89
CA THR A 241 -16.48 28.31 -4.76
C THR A 241 -15.70 29.03 -5.84
N VAL A 242 -14.39 29.15 -5.68
CA VAL A 242 -13.52 29.65 -6.75
C VAL A 242 -13.27 28.48 -7.67
N GLU A 243 -13.65 28.59 -8.92
CA GLU A 243 -13.36 27.60 -9.95
C GLU A 243 -11.87 27.75 -10.32
N ILE A 244 -11.02 26.95 -9.67
CA ILE A 244 -9.56 27.02 -9.79
C ILE A 244 -9.11 26.47 -11.14
N LEU A 245 -9.76 25.41 -11.60
CA LEU A 245 -9.57 24.80 -12.90
C LEU A 245 -10.93 24.67 -13.61
N SER A 246 -11.00 25.06 -14.87
CA SER A 246 -12.21 24.87 -15.66
C SER A 246 -12.49 23.37 -15.87
N LYS A 247 -13.75 23.00 -15.95
CA LYS A 247 -14.17 21.62 -16.23
C LYS A 247 -13.59 21.08 -17.54
N ASP A 248 -13.47 21.95 -18.55
CA ASP A 248 -12.90 21.59 -19.84
C ASP A 248 -11.40 21.29 -19.75
N SER A 249 -10.65 22.06 -18.93
CA SER A 249 -9.23 21.82 -18.70
C SER A 249 -9.00 20.46 -18.01
N ILE A 250 -9.81 20.16 -16.99
CA ILE A 250 -9.75 18.85 -16.29
C ILE A 250 -10.11 17.72 -17.24
N LEU A 251 -11.16 17.88 -18.05
CA LEU A 251 -11.59 16.89 -19.04
C LEU A 251 -10.50 16.63 -20.08
N PHE A 252 -9.88 17.70 -20.61
CA PHE A 252 -8.79 17.57 -21.58
C PHE A 252 -7.60 16.82 -21.00
N ALA A 253 -7.15 17.19 -19.80
CA ALA A 253 -6.05 16.51 -19.09
C ALA A 253 -6.37 15.03 -18.85
N ALA A 254 -7.58 14.74 -18.36
CA ALA A 254 -8.03 13.38 -18.10
C ALA A 254 -8.04 12.50 -19.36
N ARG A 255 -8.60 13.01 -20.46
CA ARG A 255 -8.61 12.29 -21.77
C ARG A 255 -7.20 12.05 -22.29
N LYS A 256 -6.33 13.05 -22.21
CA LYS A 256 -4.94 12.95 -22.67
C LYS A 256 -4.17 11.89 -21.87
N VAL A 257 -4.31 11.88 -20.54
CA VAL A 257 -3.64 10.88 -19.69
C VAL A 257 -4.23 9.49 -19.88
N ALA A 258 -5.55 9.35 -19.99
CA ALA A 258 -6.19 8.08 -20.22
C ALA A 258 -5.76 7.42 -21.54
N SER A 259 -5.57 8.21 -22.60
CA SER A 259 -5.11 7.71 -23.90
C SER A 259 -3.67 7.18 -23.91
N VAL A 260 -2.84 7.57 -22.92
CA VAL A 260 -1.43 7.18 -22.85
C VAL A 260 -1.17 6.11 -21.81
N SER A 261 -1.70 6.28 -20.59
CA SER A 261 -1.32 5.40 -19.47
C SER A 261 -2.42 5.10 -18.46
N GLY A 262 -3.46 5.95 -18.34
CA GLY A 262 -4.47 5.84 -17.29
C GLY A 262 -3.90 6.01 -15.85
N ASP A 263 -2.77 6.72 -15.69
CA ASP A 263 -2.09 6.94 -14.41
C ASP A 263 -2.64 8.19 -13.71
N ALA A 264 -3.24 8.01 -12.54
CA ALA A 264 -3.81 9.11 -11.76
C ALA A 264 -2.74 10.12 -11.30
N ARG A 265 -1.51 9.69 -11.05
CA ARG A 265 -0.42 10.59 -10.65
C ARG A 265 -0.15 11.64 -11.72
N ARG A 266 -0.15 11.22 -12.99
CA ARG A 266 0.11 12.12 -14.14
C ARG A 266 -0.97 13.19 -14.28
N VAL A 267 -2.25 12.83 -14.16
CA VAL A 267 -3.31 13.84 -14.27
C VAL A 267 -3.28 14.82 -13.11
N LEU A 268 -2.99 14.34 -11.90
CA LEU A 268 -2.84 15.19 -10.71
C LEU A 268 -1.66 16.17 -10.88
N ASP A 269 -0.51 15.71 -11.36
CA ASP A 269 0.66 16.54 -11.61
C ASP A 269 0.40 17.60 -12.68
N ILE A 270 -0.27 17.23 -13.79
CA ILE A 270 -0.65 18.19 -14.84
C ILE A 270 -1.57 19.27 -14.26
N CYS A 271 -2.63 18.89 -13.55
CA CYS A 271 -3.57 19.82 -12.94
C CYS A 271 -2.90 20.71 -11.89
N ARG A 272 -1.99 20.14 -11.10
CA ARG A 272 -1.19 20.88 -10.13
C ARG A 272 -0.30 21.91 -10.81
N TYR A 273 0.35 21.52 -11.91
CA TYR A 273 1.20 22.41 -12.71
C TYR A 273 0.42 23.61 -13.22
N VAL A 274 -0.78 23.40 -13.76
CA VAL A 274 -1.66 24.49 -14.22
C VAL A 274 -2.04 25.44 -13.08
N CYS A 275 -2.25 24.92 -11.86
CA CYS A 275 -2.55 25.76 -10.69
C CYS A 275 -1.36 26.65 -10.27
N THR A 276 -0.11 26.30 -10.60
CA THR A 276 1.06 27.12 -10.29
C THR A 276 1.24 28.31 -11.23
N SER A 277 0.81 28.18 -12.49
CA SER A 277 0.97 29.22 -13.52
C SER A 277 0.39 30.58 -13.16
N PRO A 278 -0.84 30.68 -12.56
CA PRO A 278 -1.40 31.97 -12.15
C PRO A 278 -0.68 32.65 -10.99
N LEU A 279 0.14 31.90 -10.24
CA LEU A 279 0.86 32.41 -9.06
C LEU A 279 2.24 32.98 -9.39
N GLY A 280 2.66 32.95 -10.66
CA GLY A 280 3.99 33.46 -11.07
C GLY A 280 5.14 32.71 -10.38
N ILE A 281 4.93 31.44 -10.00
CA ILE A 281 5.94 30.61 -9.30
C ILE A 281 6.94 29.98 -10.29
N TYR A 282 6.92 30.44 -11.53
CA TYR A 282 7.93 30.08 -12.55
C TYR A 282 8.84 31.28 -12.81
N ASP A 283 10.02 31.22 -12.29
CA ASP A 283 11.27 31.75 -12.83
C ASP A 283 12.34 30.65 -12.81
#